data_c0b5903891261ff33497a22f7211ba09
#
_entry.id   c0b5903891261ff33497a22f7211ba09
#
_cell.length_a   1.000
_cell.length_b   1.000
_cell.length_c   1.000
_cell.angle_alpha   90.00
_cell.angle_beta   90.00
_cell.angle_gamma   90.00
#
_symmetry.space_group_name_H-M   'P 1'
#
loop_
_entity.id
_entity.type
_entity.pdbx_description
1 polymer ?
#
loop_
_entity_poly.entity_id
_entity_poly.type
_entity_poly.pdbx_seq_one_letter_code
_entity_poly.pdbx_strand_id
1 'polypeptide(L)'
;SGHRKFELLMEDLRNAKESIHMEYFYFRQDQGSKQIKEMLMQKAREGVKVRFIHENIANIVIRPKYYNEMKKAGVEVEKFTKPRWPLVNLVTQLNYRDHRKIVVIDGRIGYTGGMNISDDYFVRWRDTHMRITGNAVAGLQYSFLNSWITADGEVDNDFTKYFPMCKEDESSEPAMDTTA
;
A
#
# COMPACT_ATOMS: atom_id res chain seq x y z
N SER A 1 16.78 10.11 3.72
CA SER A 1 17.45 8.81 3.92
C SER A 1 16.42 7.72 4.12
N GLY A 2 16.76 6.46 3.82
CA GLY A 2 15.87 5.32 4.02
C GLY A 2 15.42 5.14 5.47
N HIS A 3 16.31 5.40 6.42
CA HIS A 3 16.00 5.40 7.86
C HIS A 3 14.86 6.38 8.19
N ARG A 4 14.96 7.62 7.71
CA ARG A 4 13.92 8.63 7.96
C ARG A 4 12.58 8.23 7.33
N LYS A 5 12.60 7.62 6.13
CA LYS A 5 11.38 7.06 5.51
C LYS A 5 10.75 5.98 6.39
N PHE A 6 11.56 5.06 6.93
CA PHE A 6 11.08 3.99 7.79
C PHE A 6 10.45 4.53 9.08
N GLU A 7 11.10 5.47 9.76
CA GLU A 7 10.56 6.11 10.97
C GLU A 7 9.21 6.79 10.71
N LEU A 8 9.12 7.63 9.66
CA LEU A 8 7.89 8.31 9.28
C LEU A 8 6.79 7.33 8.90
N LEU A 9 7.12 6.29 8.13
CA LEU A 9 6.14 5.27 7.77
C LEU A 9 5.59 4.55 9.01
N MET A 10 6.45 4.16 9.94
CA MET A 10 6.04 3.49 11.18
C MET A 10 5.19 4.41 12.07
N GLU A 11 5.50 5.71 12.11
CA GLU A 11 4.69 6.71 12.82
C GLU A 11 3.30 6.85 12.18
N ASP A 12 3.23 7.03 10.85
CA ASP A 12 1.97 7.18 10.14
C ASP A 12 1.12 5.90 10.23
N LEU A 13 1.72 4.71 10.10
CA LEU A 13 1.01 3.43 10.28
C LEU A 13 0.42 3.30 11.70
N ARG A 14 1.18 3.69 12.72
CA ARG A 14 0.70 3.65 14.12
C ARG A 14 -0.52 4.56 14.33
N ASN A 15 -0.53 5.72 13.66
CA ASN A 15 -1.58 6.71 13.78
C ASN A 15 -2.81 6.46 12.89
N ALA A 16 -2.76 5.48 11.99
CA ALA A 16 -3.88 5.10 11.12
C ALA A 16 -5.15 4.79 11.91
N LYS A 17 -6.29 5.28 11.41
CA LYS A 17 -7.61 5.17 12.06
C LYS A 17 -8.63 4.37 11.25
N GLU A 18 -8.61 4.51 9.92
CA GLU A 18 -9.64 3.98 9.02
C GLU A 18 -9.09 2.88 8.12
N SER A 19 -7.99 3.17 7.38
CA SER A 19 -7.46 2.24 6.40
C SER A 19 -5.97 2.32 6.21
N ILE A 20 -5.36 1.18 5.87
CA ILE A 20 -3.98 1.07 5.38
C ILE A 20 -4.01 0.23 4.11
N HIS A 21 -3.63 0.82 3.00
CA HIS A 21 -3.47 0.17 1.71
C HIS A 21 -1.99 0.15 1.35
N MET A 22 -1.43 -1.05 1.18
CA MET A 22 0.01 -1.21 0.95
C MET A 22 0.27 -2.17 -0.21
N GLU A 23 1.07 -1.73 -1.19
CA GLU A 23 1.46 -2.47 -2.38
C GLU A 23 2.97 -2.41 -2.55
N TYR A 24 3.64 -3.59 -2.54
CA TYR A 24 5.08 -3.67 -2.69
C TYR A 24 5.52 -4.80 -3.60
N PHE A 25 6.47 -4.47 -4.48
CA PHE A 25 7.11 -5.46 -5.34
C PHE A 25 7.89 -6.49 -4.53
N TYR A 26 8.69 -6.02 -3.55
CA TYR A 26 9.59 -6.87 -2.78
C TYR A 26 9.45 -6.58 -1.28
N PHE A 27 9.22 -7.65 -0.53
CA PHE A 27 9.05 -7.61 0.92
C PHE A 27 9.92 -8.70 1.55
N ARG A 28 11.03 -8.34 2.20
CA ARG A 28 11.93 -9.30 2.84
C ARG A 28 11.41 -9.74 4.22
N GLN A 29 11.99 -10.84 4.73
CA GLN A 29 11.75 -11.31 6.10
C GLN A 29 12.88 -10.86 7.05
N ASP A 30 13.39 -9.63 6.87
CA ASP A 30 14.35 -8.99 7.73
C ASP A 30 13.68 -8.26 8.91
N GLN A 31 14.46 -7.57 9.73
CA GLN A 31 13.95 -6.97 10.96
C GLN A 31 12.93 -5.84 10.68
N GLY A 32 13.24 -4.93 9.75
CA GLY A 32 12.34 -3.84 9.41
C GLY A 32 11.03 -4.32 8.79
N SER A 33 11.09 -5.32 7.91
CA SER A 33 9.90 -5.93 7.33
C SER A 33 9.02 -6.62 8.38
N LYS A 34 9.64 -7.27 9.38
CA LYS A 34 8.89 -7.86 10.49
C LYS A 34 8.17 -6.81 11.32
N GLN A 35 8.82 -5.69 11.62
CA GLN A 35 8.20 -4.59 12.37
C GLN A 35 6.99 -4.00 11.63
N ILE A 36 7.11 -3.80 10.31
CA ILE A 36 5.97 -3.34 9.48
C ILE A 36 4.84 -4.38 9.51
N LYS A 37 5.15 -5.67 9.31
CA LYS A 37 4.16 -6.75 9.39
C LYS A 37 3.42 -6.75 10.72
N GLU A 38 4.14 -6.68 11.82
CA GLU A 38 3.57 -6.66 13.17
C GLU A 38 2.65 -5.45 13.36
N MET A 39 3.06 -4.28 12.88
CA MET A 39 2.24 -3.06 12.89
C MET A 39 0.96 -3.24 12.09
N LEU A 40 1.02 -3.78 10.86
CA LEU A 40 -0.16 -4.05 10.04
C LEU A 40 -1.12 -5.01 10.74
N MET A 41 -0.59 -6.09 11.34
CA MET A 41 -1.39 -7.06 12.09
C MET A 41 -2.02 -6.44 13.34
N GLN A 42 -1.31 -5.59 14.05
CA GLN A 42 -1.83 -4.85 15.19
C GLN A 42 -2.98 -3.93 14.77
N LYS A 43 -2.78 -3.12 13.73
CA LYS A 43 -3.80 -2.19 13.21
C LYS A 43 -5.05 -2.92 12.74
N ALA A 44 -4.90 -4.08 12.10
CA ALA A 44 -6.05 -4.90 11.69
C ALA A 44 -6.85 -5.40 12.93
N ARG A 45 -6.17 -5.82 14.01
CA ARG A 45 -6.84 -6.20 15.27
C ARG A 45 -7.52 -5.02 15.96
N GLU A 46 -7.02 -3.80 15.76
CA GLU A 46 -7.64 -2.55 16.25
C GLU A 46 -8.85 -2.12 15.42
N GLY A 47 -9.19 -2.86 14.35
CA GLY A 47 -10.34 -2.59 13.47
C GLY A 47 -10.02 -1.70 12.27
N VAL A 48 -8.77 -1.32 12.05
CA VAL A 48 -8.35 -0.60 10.83
C VAL A 48 -8.43 -1.56 9.64
N LYS A 49 -8.99 -1.10 8.52
CA LYS A 49 -9.07 -1.88 7.27
C LYS A 49 -7.70 -1.95 6.61
N VAL A 50 -7.00 -3.08 6.77
CA VAL A 50 -5.65 -3.26 6.24
C VAL A 50 -5.68 -4.15 5.01
N ARG A 51 -5.25 -3.62 3.86
CA ARG A 51 -5.11 -4.33 2.58
C ARG A 51 -3.66 -4.34 2.14
N PHE A 52 -3.16 -5.52 1.81
CA PHE A 52 -1.77 -5.72 1.44
C PHE A 52 -1.66 -6.49 0.11
N ILE A 53 -0.99 -5.89 -0.88
CA ILE A 53 -0.64 -6.55 -2.14
C ILE A 53 0.86 -6.82 -2.18
N HIS A 54 1.22 -8.04 -2.54
CA HIS A 54 2.61 -8.37 -2.86
C HIS A 54 2.75 -9.00 -4.25
N GLU A 55 3.85 -8.71 -4.91
CA GLU A 55 4.18 -9.38 -6.17
C GLU A 55 4.55 -10.84 -5.88
N ASN A 56 3.96 -11.77 -6.64
CA ASN A 56 4.04 -13.19 -6.32
C ASN A 56 5.41 -13.78 -6.63
N ILE A 57 6.00 -13.44 -7.79
CA ILE A 57 7.24 -14.05 -8.26
C ILE A 57 8.45 -13.50 -7.50
N ALA A 58 8.50 -12.19 -7.24
CA ALA A 58 9.57 -11.58 -6.46
C ALA A 58 9.62 -12.09 -5.01
N ASN A 59 8.49 -12.56 -4.50
CA ASN A 59 8.34 -13.04 -3.12
C ASN A 59 8.18 -14.57 -3.02
N ILE A 60 8.54 -15.33 -4.06
CA ILE A 60 8.39 -16.79 -4.09
C ILE A 60 9.16 -17.50 -2.97
N VAL A 61 10.23 -16.89 -2.48
CA VAL A 61 11.04 -17.42 -1.37
C VAL A 61 10.40 -17.19 0.00
N ILE A 62 9.35 -16.35 0.07
CA ILE A 62 8.64 -16.07 1.30
C ILE A 62 7.66 -17.20 1.59
N ARG A 63 7.83 -17.84 2.73
CA ARG A 63 6.98 -18.98 3.12
C ARG A 63 5.51 -18.55 3.24
N PRO A 64 4.55 -19.35 2.75
CA PRO A 64 3.11 -19.05 2.86
C PRO A 64 2.64 -18.76 4.29
N LYS A 65 3.27 -19.36 5.29
CA LYS A 65 3.01 -19.11 6.71
C LYS A 65 3.09 -17.61 7.05
N TYR A 66 4.01 -16.87 6.43
CA TYR A 66 4.21 -15.44 6.69
C TYR A 66 2.96 -14.61 6.39
N TYR A 67 2.34 -14.85 5.25
CA TYR A 67 1.10 -14.17 4.83
C TYR A 67 -0.14 -14.73 5.54
N ASN A 68 -0.14 -16.03 5.85
CA ASN A 68 -1.23 -16.66 6.60
C ASN A 68 -1.35 -16.09 8.02
N GLU A 69 -0.25 -15.72 8.66
CA GLU A 69 -0.27 -15.02 9.94
C GLU A 69 -0.93 -13.65 9.84
N MET A 70 -0.64 -12.89 8.77
CA MET A 70 -1.28 -11.60 8.49
C MET A 70 -2.79 -11.77 8.28
N LYS A 71 -3.20 -12.74 7.45
CA LYS A 71 -4.62 -13.06 7.21
C LYS A 71 -5.36 -13.43 8.50
N LYS A 72 -4.75 -14.24 9.35
CA LYS A 72 -5.32 -14.61 10.66
C LYS A 72 -5.49 -13.42 11.61
N ALA A 73 -4.69 -12.38 11.45
CA ALA A 73 -4.79 -11.16 12.22
C ALA A 73 -5.81 -10.16 11.66
N GLY A 74 -6.47 -10.48 10.53
CA GLY A 74 -7.47 -9.62 9.89
C GLY A 74 -6.95 -8.77 8.74
N VAL A 75 -5.68 -8.94 8.34
CA VAL A 75 -5.14 -8.26 7.14
C VAL A 75 -5.64 -8.96 5.89
N GLU A 76 -6.25 -8.22 4.98
CA GLU A 76 -6.60 -8.70 3.65
C GLU A 76 -5.31 -8.74 2.80
N VAL A 77 -4.93 -9.92 2.31
CA VAL A 77 -3.68 -10.10 1.55
C VAL A 77 -3.98 -10.71 0.21
N GLU A 78 -3.60 -10.00 -0.85
CA GLU A 78 -3.71 -10.46 -2.22
C GLU A 78 -2.35 -10.57 -2.91
N LYS A 79 -2.29 -11.44 -3.92
CA LYS A 79 -1.10 -11.64 -4.75
C LYS A 79 -1.32 -11.00 -6.10
N PHE A 80 -0.49 -10.05 -6.45
CA PHE A 80 -0.41 -9.60 -7.82
C PHE A 80 0.24 -10.70 -8.69
N THR A 81 -0.19 -10.87 -9.91
CA THR A 81 0.28 -11.95 -10.81
C THR A 81 -0.02 -13.35 -10.28
N LYS A 82 -1.31 -13.68 -10.16
CA LYS A 82 -1.74 -15.06 -9.96
C LYS A 82 -1.49 -15.86 -11.27
N PRO A 83 -0.85 -17.03 -11.20
CA PRO A 83 -0.75 -17.91 -12.37
C PRO A 83 -2.17 -18.28 -12.81
N ARG A 84 -2.59 -17.85 -13.99
CA ARG A 84 -3.84 -18.29 -14.61
C ARG A 84 -3.50 -19.41 -15.59
N TRP A 85 -4.20 -20.55 -15.44
CA TRP A 85 -4.13 -21.64 -16.41
C TRP A 85 -4.82 -21.22 -17.73
N PRO A 86 -4.32 -21.58 -18.92
CA PRO A 86 -3.26 -22.53 -19.23
C PRO A 86 -1.84 -21.90 -19.32
N LEU A 87 -0.85 -22.76 -19.19
CA LEU A 87 0.59 -22.49 -19.15
C LEU A 87 1.14 -21.58 -20.27
N VAL A 88 0.44 -21.42 -21.37
CA VAL A 88 0.83 -20.57 -22.50
C VAL A 88 1.03 -19.10 -22.08
N ASN A 89 0.34 -18.66 -21.03
CA ASN A 89 0.44 -17.29 -20.50
C ASN A 89 1.59 -17.12 -19.46
N LEU A 90 2.29 -18.17 -19.07
CA LEU A 90 3.32 -18.08 -18.03
C LEU A 90 4.50 -17.21 -18.48
N VAL A 91 4.92 -17.34 -19.75
CA VAL A 91 6.05 -16.57 -20.30
C VAL A 91 5.69 -15.08 -20.43
N THR A 92 4.47 -14.75 -20.83
CA THR A 92 3.99 -13.37 -20.91
C THR A 92 3.77 -12.77 -19.53
N GLN A 93 3.29 -13.57 -18.56
CA GLN A 93 3.10 -13.14 -17.17
C GLN A 93 4.42 -12.89 -16.45
N LEU A 94 5.52 -13.59 -16.81
CA LEU A 94 6.85 -13.34 -16.25
C LEU A 94 7.37 -11.93 -16.56
N ASN A 95 6.91 -11.32 -17.66
CA ASN A 95 7.26 -9.95 -18.03
C ASN A 95 6.31 -8.90 -17.46
N TYR A 96 5.10 -9.29 -17.03
CA TYR A 96 4.11 -8.38 -16.45
C TYR A 96 4.24 -8.37 -14.93
N ARG A 97 5.19 -7.57 -14.44
CA ARG A 97 5.48 -7.46 -13.01
C ARG A 97 4.98 -6.14 -12.44
N ASP A 98 4.41 -6.22 -11.26
CA ASP A 98 4.05 -5.02 -10.53
C ASP A 98 5.26 -4.44 -9.78
N HIS A 99 5.85 -3.38 -10.32
CA HIS A 99 6.98 -2.68 -9.73
C HIS A 99 6.58 -1.52 -8.81
N ARG A 100 5.29 -1.32 -8.58
CA ARG A 100 4.79 -0.23 -7.74
C ARG A 100 5.17 -0.43 -6.28
N LYS A 101 5.41 0.67 -5.59
CA LYS A 101 5.60 0.77 -4.16
C LYS A 101 4.68 1.88 -3.71
N ILE A 102 3.54 1.51 -3.17
CA ILE A 102 2.49 2.43 -2.77
C ILE A 102 2.07 2.10 -1.34
N VAL A 103 1.95 3.14 -0.52
CA VAL A 103 1.20 3.07 0.73
C VAL A 103 0.22 4.23 0.74
N VAL A 104 -1.02 3.96 1.11
CA VAL A 104 -2.02 4.99 1.41
C VAL A 104 -2.59 4.71 2.78
N ILE A 105 -2.60 5.73 3.63
CA ILE A 105 -3.10 5.67 5.01
C ILE A 105 -4.24 6.66 5.14
N ASP A 106 -5.41 6.15 5.54
CA ASP A 106 -6.65 6.89 5.75
C ASP A 106 -7.08 7.77 4.55
N GLY A 107 -6.60 7.45 3.33
CA GLY A 107 -6.82 8.27 2.13
C GLY A 107 -6.18 9.66 2.18
N ARG A 108 -5.36 9.96 3.19
CA ARG A 108 -4.80 11.30 3.49
C ARG A 108 -3.28 11.38 3.39
N ILE A 109 -2.60 10.27 3.62
CA ILE A 109 -1.13 10.18 3.55
C ILE A 109 -0.76 9.12 2.53
N GLY A 110 0.13 9.48 1.60
CA GLY A 110 0.63 8.57 0.58
C GLY A 110 2.15 8.43 0.62
N TYR A 111 2.63 7.24 0.25
CA TYR A 111 4.05 6.97 0.02
C TYR A 111 4.22 6.32 -1.35
N THR A 112 5.22 6.77 -2.11
CA THR A 112 5.62 6.15 -3.38
C THR A 112 7.07 6.45 -3.72
N GLY A 113 7.67 5.63 -4.58
CA GLY A 113 9.06 5.78 -5.03
C GLY A 113 9.74 4.45 -5.29
N GLY A 114 11.06 4.42 -5.29
CA GLY A 114 11.84 3.23 -5.64
C GLY A 114 12.11 2.26 -4.50
N MET A 115 12.03 2.70 -3.22
CA MET A 115 12.40 1.89 -2.06
C MET A 115 11.41 0.73 -1.81
N ASN A 116 11.91 -0.49 -1.75
CA ASN A 116 11.17 -1.64 -1.24
C ASN A 116 11.20 -1.73 0.29
N ILE A 117 10.55 -2.75 0.84
CA ILE A 117 10.57 -3.04 2.27
C ILE A 117 11.66 -4.07 2.55
N SER A 118 12.83 -3.57 2.93
CA SER A 118 13.93 -4.36 3.49
C SER A 118 14.94 -3.46 4.20
N ASP A 119 15.73 -4.04 5.12
CA ASP A 119 16.78 -3.35 5.87
C ASP A 119 17.83 -2.71 4.94
N ASP A 120 18.11 -3.32 3.78
CA ASP A 120 19.05 -2.76 2.80
C ASP A 120 18.60 -1.37 2.31
N TYR A 121 17.31 -1.19 2.05
CA TYR A 121 16.77 0.12 1.64
C TYR A 121 16.71 1.12 2.79
N PHE A 122 16.62 0.66 4.02
CA PHE A 122 16.57 1.56 5.17
C PHE A 122 17.95 2.06 5.58
N VAL A 123 19.01 1.27 5.38
CA VAL A 123 20.35 1.53 5.92
C VAL A 123 21.41 1.77 4.85
N ARG A 124 21.41 1.00 3.74
CA ARG A 124 22.53 0.91 2.81
C ARG A 124 22.29 1.54 1.45
N TRP A 125 21.11 1.36 0.88
CA TRP A 125 20.84 1.75 -0.49
C TRP A 125 20.29 3.15 -0.58
N ARG A 126 20.75 3.91 -1.60
CA ARG A 126 20.18 5.21 -1.93
C ARG A 126 19.09 5.03 -2.96
N ASP A 127 17.90 5.52 -2.62
CA ASP A 127 16.77 5.58 -3.53
C ASP A 127 15.85 6.73 -3.13
N THR A 128 15.03 7.20 -4.06
CA THR A 128 14.07 8.26 -3.81
C THR A 128 12.72 7.67 -3.44
N HIS A 129 12.18 8.14 -2.33
CA HIS A 129 10.84 7.79 -1.88
C HIS A 129 10.19 9.02 -1.28
N MET A 130 8.94 9.27 -1.64
CA MET A 130 8.20 10.46 -1.24
C MET A 130 7.12 10.10 -0.24
N ARG A 131 6.91 10.98 0.73
CA ARG A 131 5.69 11.07 1.55
C ARG A 131 4.87 12.23 1.01
N ILE A 132 3.62 11.98 0.72
CA ILE A 132 2.69 12.90 0.04
C ILE A 132 1.48 13.10 0.94
N THR A 133 0.96 14.32 0.97
CA THR A 133 -0.31 14.68 1.63
C THR A 133 -1.14 15.55 0.69
N GLY A 134 -2.42 15.74 1.02
CA GLY A 134 -3.33 16.52 0.17
C GLY A 134 -3.87 15.73 -1.01
N ASN A 135 -4.46 16.41 -1.98
CA ASN A 135 -5.25 15.83 -3.07
C ASN A 135 -4.47 14.85 -3.97
N ALA A 136 -3.15 14.99 -4.07
CA ALA A 136 -2.30 14.06 -4.82
C ALA A 136 -2.36 12.61 -4.29
N VAL A 137 -2.75 12.39 -3.04
CA VAL A 137 -2.94 11.06 -2.46
C VAL A 137 -4.05 10.29 -3.17
N ALA A 138 -5.08 10.97 -3.70
CA ALA A 138 -6.15 10.34 -4.46
C ALA A 138 -5.63 9.55 -5.68
N GLY A 139 -4.59 10.05 -6.36
CA GLY A 139 -3.95 9.35 -7.48
C GLY A 139 -3.29 8.03 -7.05
N LEU A 140 -2.64 8.01 -5.89
CA LEU A 140 -2.04 6.79 -5.32
C LEU A 140 -3.14 5.80 -4.87
N GLN A 141 -4.19 6.32 -4.23
CA GLN A 141 -5.33 5.51 -3.82
C GLN A 141 -6.02 4.84 -5.01
N TYR A 142 -6.26 5.59 -6.09
CA TYR A 142 -6.82 5.06 -7.32
C TYR A 142 -5.91 3.97 -7.93
N SER A 143 -4.59 4.22 -7.99
CA SER A 143 -3.62 3.24 -8.48
C SER A 143 -3.65 1.96 -7.66
N PHE A 144 -3.67 2.06 -6.32
CA PHE A 144 -3.78 0.89 -5.44
C PHE A 144 -5.07 0.10 -5.67
N LEU A 145 -6.23 0.79 -5.76
CA LEU A 145 -7.52 0.12 -5.96
C LEU A 145 -7.57 -0.65 -7.27
N ASN A 146 -6.98 -0.10 -8.35
CA ASN A 146 -6.87 -0.82 -9.62
C ASN A 146 -6.02 -2.09 -9.49
N SER A 147 -4.91 -2.03 -8.75
CA SER A 147 -4.09 -3.21 -8.48
C SER A 147 -4.84 -4.23 -7.63
N TRP A 148 -5.58 -3.75 -6.63
CA TRP A 148 -6.35 -4.57 -5.72
C TRP A 148 -7.44 -5.38 -6.46
N ILE A 149 -8.22 -4.71 -7.30
CA ILE A 149 -9.25 -5.35 -8.15
C ILE A 149 -8.59 -6.32 -9.14
N THR A 150 -7.47 -5.94 -9.75
CA THR A 150 -6.72 -6.82 -10.67
C THR A 150 -6.20 -8.08 -9.97
N ALA A 151 -5.93 -8.00 -8.68
CA ALA A 151 -5.50 -9.12 -7.84
C ALA A 151 -6.70 -9.92 -7.25
N ASP A 152 -7.92 -9.71 -7.77
CA ASP A 152 -9.20 -10.29 -7.32
C ASP A 152 -9.61 -9.86 -5.90
N GLY A 153 -9.11 -8.73 -5.43
CA GLY A 153 -9.53 -8.14 -4.16
C GLY A 153 -10.89 -7.46 -4.27
N GLU A 154 -11.68 -7.57 -3.22
CA GLU A 154 -12.99 -6.92 -3.15
C GLU A 154 -12.87 -5.47 -2.67
N VAL A 155 -13.68 -4.58 -3.23
CA VAL A 155 -13.81 -3.19 -2.82
C VAL A 155 -15.21 -2.91 -2.31
N ASP A 156 -15.34 -1.94 -1.40
CA ASP A 156 -16.64 -1.50 -0.92
C ASP A 156 -17.41 -0.79 -2.04
N ASN A 157 -18.72 -0.92 -2.06
CA ASN A 157 -19.59 -0.25 -3.05
C ASN A 157 -19.55 1.28 -2.90
N ASP A 158 -19.29 1.77 -1.69
CA ASP A 158 -19.13 3.20 -1.42
C ASP A 158 -17.67 3.64 -1.62
N PHE A 159 -17.36 4.02 -2.85
CA PHE A 159 -16.04 4.52 -3.23
C PHE A 159 -15.63 5.82 -2.53
N THR A 160 -16.59 6.59 -2.00
CA THR A 160 -16.28 7.87 -1.36
C THR A 160 -15.43 7.73 -0.10
N LYS A 161 -15.47 6.57 0.54
CA LYS A 161 -14.62 6.24 1.70
C LYS A 161 -13.12 6.24 1.40
N TYR A 162 -12.76 5.93 0.13
CA TYR A 162 -11.36 5.87 -0.28
C TYR A 162 -10.74 7.24 -0.58
N PHE A 163 -11.59 8.27 -0.75
CA PHE A 163 -11.18 9.60 -1.21
C PHE A 163 -11.69 10.72 -0.28
N PRO A 164 -11.34 10.70 1.02
CA PRO A 164 -11.87 11.68 1.98
C PRO A 164 -11.48 13.12 1.65
N MET A 165 -10.30 13.33 1.03
CA MET A 165 -9.81 14.67 0.66
C MET A 165 -10.65 15.32 -0.43
N CYS A 166 -11.23 14.54 -1.35
CA CYS A 166 -12.08 15.08 -2.43
C CYS A 166 -13.40 15.66 -1.90
N LYS A 167 -13.88 15.19 -0.73
CA LYS A 167 -15.09 15.73 -0.09
C LYS A 167 -14.85 17.07 0.60
N GLU A 168 -13.63 17.30 1.10
CA GLU A 168 -13.28 18.55 1.80
C GLU A 168 -13.19 19.73 0.82
N ASP A 169 -12.73 19.49 -0.42
CA ASP A 169 -12.62 20.53 -1.46
C ASP A 169 -13.98 20.97 -2.00
N GLU A 170 -14.98 20.07 -2.08
CA GLU A 170 -16.34 20.42 -2.50
C GLU A 170 -17.06 21.32 -1.48
N SER A 171 -16.64 21.35 -0.22
CA SER A 171 -17.20 22.20 0.83
C SER A 171 -16.54 23.59 0.92
N SER A 172 -15.43 23.79 0.25
CA SER A 172 -14.74 25.08 0.11
C SER A 172 -15.15 25.76 -1.19
N GLU A 173 -16.38 26.34 -1.24
CA GLU A 173 -16.71 27.30 -2.29
C GLU A 173 -15.71 28.47 -2.19
N PRO A 174 -15.06 28.87 -3.30
CA PRO A 174 -14.28 30.09 -3.30
C PRO A 174 -15.26 31.23 -3.03
N ALA A 175 -15.03 31.97 -1.94
CA ALA A 175 -15.75 33.24 -1.71
C ALA A 175 -15.51 34.08 -2.96
N MET A 176 -16.54 34.24 -3.79
CA MET A 176 -16.53 35.22 -4.86
C MET A 176 -16.51 36.59 -4.21
N ASP A 177 -15.34 37.21 -4.22
CA ASP A 177 -15.19 38.61 -3.85
C ASP A 177 -15.94 39.46 -4.91
N THR A 178 -17.17 39.80 -4.60
CA THR A 178 -17.98 40.74 -5.39
C THR A 178 -17.75 42.14 -4.84
N THR A 179 -16.53 42.66 -5.05
CA THR A 179 -16.27 44.11 -4.96
C THR A 179 -15.73 44.58 -6.31
N ALA A 180 -16.63 45.02 -7.17
CA ALA A 180 -16.38 45.96 -8.25
C ALA A 180 -17.14 47.24 -7.99
#